data_06d9b1d8f4aaf34414f7bcdd4652bd65
#
_entry.id   06d9b1d8f4aaf34414f7bcdd4652bd65
#
_cell.length_a   1.000
_cell.length_b   1.000
_cell.length_c   1.000
_cell.angle_alpha   90.00
_cell.angle_beta   90.00
_cell.angle_gamma   90.00
#
_symmetry.space_group_name_H-M   'P 1'
#
loop_
_entity.id
_entity.type
_entity.pdbx_description
1 polymer ?
#
loop_
_entity_poly.entity_id
_entity_poly.type
_entity_poly.pdbx_seq_one_letter_code
_entity_poly.pdbx_strand_id
1 'polypeptide(L)'
;ECVDPDAPDPEAPKLTFVHWVAYNLPAQDLSIPEGADLENLFPGSCEGVNGRGTVGYIGPKPPIGTHRYFFKVFAVDTVLSFNEPPELKDVFNAIDGRVVQMAETMGTYKLQF
;
A
#
# COMPACT_ATOMS: atom_id res chain seq x y z
N GLU A 1 0.36 0.46 3.31
CA GLU A 1 0.30 0.93 1.92
C GLU A 1 1.66 0.90 1.24
N CYS A 2 1.64 0.84 -0.07
CA CYS A 2 2.82 1.07 -0.90
C CYS A 2 2.47 2.13 -1.95
N VAL A 3 3.23 3.22 -1.99
CA VAL A 3 2.96 4.35 -2.91
C VAL A 3 4.23 4.82 -3.60
N ASP A 4 4.07 5.31 -4.83
CA ASP A 4 5.11 5.93 -5.65
C ASP A 4 4.73 7.40 -5.90
N PRO A 5 5.40 8.37 -5.24
CA PRO A 5 5.12 9.79 -5.46
C PRO A 5 5.81 10.37 -6.70
N ASP A 6 6.62 9.58 -7.41
CA ASP A 6 7.46 10.04 -8.52
C ASP A 6 6.85 9.74 -9.90
N ALA A 7 5.61 9.28 -9.96
CA ALA A 7 4.96 8.88 -11.20
C ALA A 7 4.54 10.07 -12.06
N PRO A 8 4.67 10.00 -13.39
CA PRO A 8 5.37 8.99 -14.16
C PRO A 8 6.87 9.23 -14.28
N ASP A 9 7.34 10.47 -14.05
CA ASP A 9 8.72 10.91 -14.20
C ASP A 9 9.16 11.59 -12.88
N PRO A 10 10.24 11.12 -12.22
CA PRO A 10 10.69 11.72 -10.96
C PRO A 10 11.11 13.20 -11.07
N GLU A 11 11.53 13.65 -12.27
CA GLU A 11 11.87 15.06 -12.49
C GLU A 11 10.63 15.94 -12.72
N ALA A 12 9.49 15.35 -13.07
CA ALA A 12 8.22 16.03 -13.29
C ALA A 12 7.06 15.16 -12.79
N PRO A 13 6.99 14.87 -11.47
CA PRO A 13 5.95 14.00 -10.95
C PRO A 13 4.58 14.68 -11.05
N LYS A 14 3.57 13.92 -11.46
CA LYS A 14 2.20 14.41 -11.64
C LYS A 14 1.21 13.82 -10.65
N LEU A 15 1.55 12.65 -10.07
CA LEU A 15 0.65 11.96 -9.16
C LEU A 15 1.44 11.02 -8.24
N THR A 16 0.79 10.64 -7.14
CA THR A 16 1.24 9.54 -6.30
C THR A 16 0.48 8.29 -6.73
N PHE A 17 1.20 7.31 -7.25
CA PHE A 17 0.58 6.06 -7.69
C PHE A 17 0.49 5.09 -6.53
N VAL A 18 -0.70 4.55 -6.28
CA VAL A 18 -0.94 3.59 -5.21
C VAL A 18 -0.69 2.18 -5.74
N HIS A 19 0.33 1.51 -5.19
CA HIS A 19 0.69 0.15 -5.57
C HIS A 19 -0.02 -0.90 -4.71
N TRP A 20 -0.34 -0.57 -3.46
CA TRP A 20 -0.92 -1.54 -2.55
C TRP A 20 -1.62 -0.88 -1.36
N VAL A 21 -2.82 -1.37 -1.06
CA VAL A 21 -3.57 -1.06 0.13
C VAL A 21 -3.96 -2.38 0.80
N ALA A 22 -3.52 -2.59 2.03
CA ALA A 22 -3.88 -3.77 2.82
C ALA A 22 -4.33 -3.31 4.20
N TYR A 23 -5.34 -3.97 4.76
CA TYR A 23 -5.89 -3.58 6.06
C TYR A 23 -6.44 -4.78 6.83
N ASN A 24 -6.74 -4.58 8.10
CA ASN A 24 -7.17 -5.64 9.01
C ASN A 24 -6.13 -6.77 9.14
N LEU A 25 -4.84 -6.39 9.13
CA LEU A 25 -3.77 -7.30 9.46
C LEU A 25 -3.75 -7.53 10.98
N PRO A 26 -3.36 -8.73 11.47
CA PRO A 26 -3.35 -8.99 12.90
C PRO A 26 -2.35 -8.08 13.64
N ALA A 27 -2.72 -7.68 14.85
CA ALA A 27 -1.92 -6.79 15.70
C ALA A 27 -0.82 -7.59 16.44
N GLN A 28 0.11 -8.14 15.69
CA GLN A 28 1.25 -8.92 16.21
C GLN A 28 2.44 -8.71 15.31
N ASP A 29 3.60 -9.24 15.67
CA ASP A 29 4.77 -9.19 14.81
C ASP A 29 4.47 -9.90 13.49
N LEU A 30 4.48 -9.12 12.39
CA LEU A 30 4.18 -9.62 11.07
C LEU A 30 5.44 -9.82 10.26
N SER A 31 5.52 -10.96 9.58
CA SER A 31 6.47 -11.17 8.51
C SER A 31 5.69 -11.57 7.27
N ILE A 32 5.88 -10.82 6.19
CA ILE A 32 5.23 -11.07 4.91
C ILE A 32 6.31 -11.55 3.94
N PRO A 33 6.37 -12.86 3.65
CA PRO A 33 7.36 -13.38 2.70
C PRO A 33 7.06 -12.92 1.28
N GLU A 34 8.10 -12.96 0.45
CA GLU A 34 7.97 -12.65 -0.97
C GLU A 34 6.91 -13.53 -1.63
N GLY A 35 6.05 -12.94 -2.46
CA GLY A 35 4.98 -13.65 -3.16
C GLY A 35 3.85 -14.14 -2.28
N ALA A 36 3.72 -13.62 -1.05
CA ALA A 36 2.70 -14.07 -0.11
C ALA A 36 1.28 -13.73 -0.58
N ASP A 37 0.37 -14.65 -0.32
CA ASP A 37 -1.07 -14.43 -0.38
C ASP A 37 -1.56 -14.05 1.02
N LEU A 38 -1.98 -12.79 1.19
CA LEU A 38 -2.35 -12.28 2.50
C LEU A 38 -3.53 -13.03 3.12
N GLU A 39 -4.53 -13.38 2.31
CA GLU A 39 -5.71 -14.08 2.83
C GLU A 39 -5.34 -15.45 3.40
N ASN A 40 -4.42 -16.16 2.74
CA ASN A 40 -3.93 -17.45 3.25
C ASN A 40 -3.00 -17.27 4.45
N LEU A 41 -2.15 -16.25 4.43
CA LEU A 41 -1.18 -15.99 5.49
C LEU A 41 -1.85 -15.40 6.74
N PHE A 42 -2.77 -14.46 6.53
CA PHE A 42 -3.51 -13.77 7.60
C PHE A 42 -5.00 -13.79 7.29
N PRO A 43 -5.72 -14.88 7.62
CA PRO A 43 -7.17 -14.94 7.40
C PRO A 43 -7.89 -13.75 8.05
N GLY A 44 -8.80 -13.12 7.30
CA GLY A 44 -9.50 -11.93 7.74
C GLY A 44 -8.84 -10.61 7.32
N SER A 45 -7.62 -10.64 6.79
CA SER A 45 -7.01 -9.47 6.16
C SER A 45 -7.69 -9.17 4.83
N CYS A 46 -7.61 -7.91 4.42
CA CYS A 46 -8.26 -7.41 3.20
C CYS A 46 -7.30 -6.54 2.42
N GLU A 47 -7.59 -6.41 1.12
CA GLU A 47 -6.84 -5.52 0.24
C GLU A 47 -7.80 -4.53 -0.42
N GLY A 48 -7.31 -3.31 -0.67
CA GLY A 48 -8.05 -2.25 -1.34
C GLY A 48 -7.67 -2.08 -2.80
N VAL A 49 -8.23 -1.04 -3.41
CA VAL A 49 -8.05 -0.71 -4.82
C VAL A 49 -6.74 0.03 -5.02
N ASN A 50 -5.94 -0.43 -5.97
CA ASN A 50 -4.69 0.21 -6.36
C ASN A 50 -4.90 1.25 -7.49
N GLY A 51 -3.81 1.89 -7.93
CA GLY A 51 -3.86 2.94 -8.93
C GLY A 51 -4.33 2.52 -10.32
N ARG A 52 -4.42 1.21 -10.60
CA ARG A 52 -5.01 0.68 -11.84
C ARG A 52 -6.49 0.39 -11.72
N GLY A 53 -7.09 0.58 -10.55
CA GLY A 53 -8.47 0.23 -10.29
C GLY A 53 -8.71 -1.26 -10.04
N THR A 54 -7.66 -2.03 -9.79
CA THR A 54 -7.74 -3.44 -9.40
C THR A 54 -7.45 -3.61 -7.92
N VAL A 55 -7.83 -4.74 -7.36
CA VAL A 55 -7.58 -5.06 -5.95
C VAL A 55 -6.26 -5.82 -5.84
N GLY A 56 -5.40 -5.41 -4.91
CA GLY A 56 -4.16 -6.09 -4.60
C GLY A 56 -2.91 -5.29 -4.91
N TYR A 57 -1.77 -5.97 -4.88
CA TYR A 57 -0.45 -5.39 -5.07
C TYR A 57 -0.07 -5.34 -6.55
N ILE A 58 0.52 -4.21 -6.95
CA ILE A 58 1.17 -4.06 -8.26
C ILE A 58 2.64 -3.79 -8.01
N GLY A 59 3.50 -4.61 -8.59
CA GLY A 59 4.95 -4.42 -8.52
C GLY A 59 5.41 -3.13 -9.20
N PRO A 60 6.62 -2.65 -8.87
CA PRO A 60 7.17 -1.44 -9.49
C PRO A 60 7.49 -1.67 -10.97
N LYS A 61 7.04 -0.73 -11.82
CA LYS A 61 7.33 -0.71 -13.26
C LYS A 61 7.38 0.73 -13.74
N PRO A 62 8.34 1.55 -13.24
CA PRO A 62 8.39 2.95 -13.60
C PRO A 62 8.75 3.13 -15.08
N PRO A 63 7.98 3.93 -15.85
CA PRO A 63 8.27 4.14 -17.26
C PRO A 63 9.52 4.99 -17.49
N ILE A 64 9.81 5.93 -16.60
CA ILE A 64 10.91 6.90 -16.72
C ILE A 64 11.64 7.02 -15.39
N GLY A 65 12.96 6.81 -15.40
CA GLY A 65 13.84 7.08 -14.28
C GLY A 65 13.75 6.10 -13.13
N THR A 66 14.35 6.48 -12.02
CA THR A 66 14.34 5.73 -10.76
C THR A 66 13.26 6.33 -9.86
N HIS A 67 12.27 5.53 -9.48
CA HIS A 67 11.19 5.94 -8.60
C HIS A 67 11.42 5.47 -7.18
N ARG A 68 10.87 6.21 -6.22
CA ARG A 68 10.84 5.83 -4.81
C ARG A 68 9.53 5.15 -4.50
N TYR A 69 9.59 4.05 -3.75
CA TYR A 69 8.42 3.29 -3.30
C TYR A 69 8.40 3.28 -1.80
N PHE A 70 7.40 3.94 -1.22
CA PHE A 70 7.23 4.08 0.22
C PHE A 70 6.27 3.03 0.74
N PHE A 71 6.73 2.23 1.69
CA PHE A 71 5.92 1.26 2.43
C PHE A 71 5.63 1.84 3.80
N LYS A 72 4.36 2.05 4.10
CA LYS A 72 3.91 2.60 5.37
C LYS A 72 2.97 1.62 6.06
N VAL A 73 3.18 1.40 7.35
CA VAL A 73 2.35 0.55 8.18
C VAL A 73 1.79 1.39 9.31
N PHE A 74 0.48 1.31 9.50
CA PHE A 74 -0.23 2.04 10.55
C PHE A 74 -0.83 1.03 11.53
N ALA A 75 -0.45 1.14 12.81
CA ALA A 75 -1.14 0.43 13.88
C ALA A 75 -2.37 1.24 14.26
N VAL A 76 -3.54 0.63 14.18
CA VAL A 76 -4.82 1.29 14.45
C VAL A 76 -5.59 0.54 15.54
N ASP A 77 -6.45 1.26 16.26
CA ASP A 77 -7.24 0.71 17.36
C ASP A 77 -8.66 0.30 16.93
N THR A 78 -8.85 0.04 15.64
CA THR A 78 -10.15 -0.33 15.09
C THR A 78 -10.00 -1.37 13.99
N VAL A 79 -11.07 -2.11 13.74
CA VAL A 79 -11.21 -3.00 12.58
C VAL A 79 -12.03 -2.28 11.52
N LEU A 80 -11.58 -2.33 10.27
CA LEU A 80 -12.23 -1.62 9.18
C LEU A 80 -13.20 -2.54 8.44
N SER A 81 -14.31 -1.95 7.97
CA SER A 81 -15.31 -2.64 7.17
C SER A 81 -15.81 -1.71 6.07
N PHE A 82 -15.84 -2.21 4.84
CA PHE A 82 -16.30 -1.47 3.67
C PHE A 82 -17.24 -2.35 2.86
N ASN A 83 -18.25 -1.74 2.25
CA ASN A 83 -19.21 -2.45 1.39
C ASN A 83 -18.58 -2.89 0.06
N GLU A 84 -17.58 -2.14 -0.40
CA GLU A 84 -16.82 -2.41 -1.61
C GLU A 84 -15.33 -2.28 -1.31
N PRO A 85 -14.42 -2.86 -2.12
CA PRO A 85 -12.99 -2.66 -1.91
C PRO A 85 -12.65 -1.16 -1.88
N PRO A 86 -12.02 -0.67 -0.79
CA PRO A 86 -11.75 0.75 -0.62
C PRO A 86 -10.56 1.23 -1.45
N GLU A 87 -10.58 2.50 -1.82
CA GLU A 87 -9.37 3.21 -2.23
C GLU A 87 -8.57 3.65 -1.00
N LEU A 88 -7.33 4.07 -1.19
CA LEU A 88 -6.46 4.51 -0.08
C LEU A 88 -7.09 5.66 0.71
N LYS A 89 -7.72 6.62 0.04
CA LYS A 89 -8.41 7.74 0.70
C LYS A 89 -9.52 7.28 1.63
N ASP A 90 -10.24 6.22 1.27
CA ASP A 90 -11.32 5.66 2.10
C ASP A 90 -10.74 5.03 3.37
N VAL A 91 -9.62 4.34 3.26
CA VAL A 91 -8.91 3.76 4.40
C VAL A 91 -8.38 4.88 5.31
N PHE A 92 -7.78 5.92 4.77
CA PHE A 92 -7.28 7.06 5.56
C PHE A 92 -8.41 7.76 6.31
N ASN A 93 -9.57 7.96 5.67
CA ASN A 93 -10.72 8.54 6.34
C ASN A 93 -11.22 7.66 7.50
N ALA A 94 -11.21 6.34 7.30
CA ALA A 94 -11.68 5.39 8.32
C ALA A 94 -10.75 5.30 9.53
N ILE A 95 -9.45 5.50 9.35
CA ILE A 95 -8.47 5.43 10.44
C ILE A 95 -8.14 6.78 11.06
N ASP A 96 -8.73 7.87 10.57
CA ASP A 96 -8.49 9.20 11.11
C ASP A 96 -8.84 9.25 12.61
N GLY A 97 -7.88 9.72 13.42
CA GLY A 97 -8.01 9.71 14.88
C GLY A 97 -7.84 8.34 15.54
N ARG A 98 -7.55 7.28 14.78
CA ARG A 98 -7.41 5.91 15.28
C ARG A 98 -5.99 5.33 15.18
N VAL A 99 -5.04 6.12 14.66
CA VAL A 99 -3.66 5.67 14.49
C VAL A 99 -2.92 5.76 15.83
N VAL A 100 -2.39 4.63 16.26
CA VAL A 100 -1.62 4.50 17.52
C VAL A 100 -0.13 4.65 17.24
N GLN A 101 0.35 4.10 16.13
CA GLN A 101 1.76 4.10 15.75
C GLN A 101 1.89 3.95 14.24
N MET A 102 2.99 4.46 13.68
CA MET A 102 3.28 4.35 12.26
C MET A 102 4.75 4.03 12.04
N ALA A 103 5.03 3.21 11.05
CA ALA A 103 6.39 2.91 10.59
C ALA A 103 6.44 3.06 9.06
N GLU A 104 7.62 3.42 8.57
CA GLU A 104 7.83 3.67 7.14
C GLU A 104 9.20 3.13 6.71
N THR A 105 9.24 2.56 5.51
CA THR A 105 10.50 2.26 4.82
C THR A 105 10.37 2.63 3.35
N MET A 106 11.50 2.77 2.66
CA MET A 106 11.51 3.20 1.27
C MET A 106 12.52 2.38 0.47
N GLY A 107 12.13 1.98 -0.71
CA GLY A 107 13.01 1.37 -1.70
C GLY A 107 12.97 2.14 -3.00
N THR A 108 13.94 1.90 -3.86
CA THR A 108 13.98 2.49 -5.20
C THR A 108 13.98 1.39 -6.26
N TYR A 109 13.46 1.72 -7.42
CA TYR A 109 13.45 0.81 -8.56
C TYR A 109 13.51 1.59 -9.86
N LYS A 110 14.29 1.07 -10.80
CA LYS A 110 14.38 1.55 -12.16
C LYS A 110 14.16 0.38 -13.10
N LEU A 111 13.31 0.55 -14.12
CA LEU A 111 13.07 -0.49 -15.10
C LEU A 111 14.35 -0.78 -15.87
N GLN A 112 14.71 -2.07 -15.96
CA GLN A 112 15.92 -2.55 -16.65
C GLN A 112 15.53 -3.12 -18.00
N PHE A 113 16.26 -2.75 -19.05
CA PHE A 113 16.09 -3.26 -20.40
C PHE A 113 17.31 -4.06 -20.84
#